data_dd8f36a6ba4736acafb03da9d10e0126
#
_entry.id   dd8f36a6ba4736acafb03da9d10e0126
#
_cell.length_a   1.000
_cell.length_b   1.000
_cell.length_c   1.000
_cell.angle_alpha   90.00
_cell.angle_beta   90.00
_cell.angle_gamma   90.00
#
_symmetry.space_group_name_H-M   'P 1'
#
loop_
_entity.id
_entity.type
_entity.pdbx_description
1 polymer ?
#
loop_
_entity_poly.entity_id
_entity_poly.type
_entity_poly.pdbx_seq_one_letter_code
_entity_poly.pdbx_strand_id
1 'polypeptide(L)'
;MNKKNPRTKNLGKSQRQLQIGEQIKRILAELFLQESALAIKNGYITILQADISPDAKNAKIFIDIFGSTDTKKILQDLKQIAPYLRSKLANKINLRYTPELTFLLDETFKEASKIEDLLNQEAKKFS
;
A
#
# COMPACT_ATOMS: atom_id res chain seq x y z
N MET A 1 5.44 11.90 20.63
CA MET A 1 5.38 11.58 20.11
C MET A 1 4.65 11.14 19.11
N ASN A 2 4.19 11.05 18.32
CA ASN A 2 3.48 10.84 17.45
C ASN A 2 3.58 9.80 16.76
N LYS A 3 3.88 9.11 16.94
CA LYS A 3 4.09 8.09 16.55
C LYS A 3 3.15 7.29 16.16
N LYS A 4 2.10 7.38 16.11
CA LYS A 4 1.09 6.45 15.78
C LYS A 4 0.70 6.39 14.35
N ASN A 5 1.26 7.17 13.47
CA ASN A 5 1.06 7.09 12.02
C ASN A 5 1.76 5.82 11.50
N PRO A 6 1.04 4.86 10.89
CA PRO A 6 1.65 3.64 10.37
C PRO A 6 2.76 3.88 9.36
N ARG A 7 2.69 4.99 8.63
CA ARG A 7 3.71 5.28 7.62
C ARG A 7 4.99 5.87 8.19
N THR A 8 5.01 6.18 9.48
CA THR A 8 6.22 6.65 10.12
C THR A 8 6.83 5.58 11.01
N LYS A 9 6.31 4.34 10.95
CA LYS A 9 6.84 3.27 11.75
C LYS A 9 8.07 2.63 11.19
N ASN A 10 8.97 3.40 10.67
CA ASN A 10 10.26 2.87 10.25
C ASN A 10 11.26 2.81 11.40
N LEU A 11 10.84 3.30 12.57
CA LEU A 11 11.67 3.21 13.76
C LEU A 11 11.89 1.75 14.11
N GLY A 12 13.15 1.37 14.31
CA GLY A 12 13.50 0.00 14.62
C GLY A 12 13.74 -0.88 13.41
N LYS A 13 13.48 -0.39 12.20
CA LYS A 13 13.77 -1.14 10.98
C LYS A 13 15.24 -0.98 10.62
N SER A 14 15.84 -2.07 10.12
CA SER A 14 17.21 -2.00 9.64
C SER A 14 17.27 -1.25 8.31
N GLN A 15 18.45 -0.77 7.97
CA GLN A 15 18.67 -0.11 6.69
C GLN A 15 18.27 -1.05 5.53
N ARG A 16 18.60 -2.33 5.67
CA ARG A 16 18.24 -3.32 4.66
C ARG A 16 16.73 -3.46 4.49
N GLN A 17 15.98 -3.50 5.61
CA GLN A 17 14.53 -3.57 5.55
C GLN A 17 13.94 -2.36 4.82
N LEU A 18 14.47 -1.17 5.08
CA LEU A 18 14.00 0.04 4.44
C LEU A 18 14.32 0.05 2.95
N GLN A 19 15.51 -0.41 2.57
CA GLN A 19 15.89 -0.45 1.16
C GLN A 19 15.04 -1.45 0.38
N ILE A 20 14.81 -2.62 0.94
CA ILE A 20 13.97 -3.63 0.31
C ILE A 20 12.55 -3.10 0.15
N GLY A 21 12.04 -2.45 1.19
CA GLY A 21 10.71 -1.87 1.14
C GLY A 21 10.55 -0.85 0.03
N GLU A 22 11.54 0.03 -0.14
CA GLU A 22 11.50 1.03 -1.20
C GLU A 22 11.55 0.39 -2.58
N GLN A 23 12.35 -0.65 -2.75
CA GLN A 23 12.42 -1.37 -4.03
C GLN A 23 11.11 -2.03 -4.35
N ILE A 24 10.51 -2.72 -3.38
CA ILE A 24 9.23 -3.41 -3.59
C ILE A 24 8.14 -2.41 -3.92
N LYS A 25 8.08 -1.31 -3.18
CA LYS A 25 7.11 -0.25 -3.44
C LYS A 25 7.18 0.23 -4.88
N ARG A 26 8.39 0.53 -5.35
CA ARG A 26 8.59 1.03 -6.71
C ARG A 26 8.19 0.00 -7.76
N ILE A 27 8.61 -1.24 -7.56
CA ILE A 27 8.32 -2.30 -8.52
C ILE A 27 6.82 -2.58 -8.59
N LEU A 28 6.15 -2.64 -7.44
CA LEU A 28 4.71 -2.87 -7.42
C LEU A 28 3.95 -1.72 -8.06
N ALA A 29 4.38 -0.48 -7.84
CA ALA A 29 3.75 0.67 -8.48
C ALA A 29 3.85 0.56 -9.99
N GLU A 30 5.01 0.15 -10.51
CA GLU A 30 5.19 -0.05 -11.94
C GLU A 30 4.31 -1.19 -12.47
N LEU A 31 4.25 -2.30 -11.73
CA LEU A 31 3.41 -3.43 -12.13
C LEU A 31 1.94 -3.04 -12.20
N PHE A 32 1.48 -2.25 -11.25
CA PHE A 32 0.09 -1.81 -11.24
C PHE A 32 -0.24 -0.92 -12.44
N LEU A 33 0.73 -0.19 -12.96
CA LEU A 33 0.54 0.62 -14.14
C LEU A 33 0.58 -0.20 -15.43
N GLN A 34 1.37 -1.27 -15.44
CA GLN A 34 1.61 -2.05 -16.66
C GLN A 34 0.66 -3.20 -16.86
N GLU A 35 0.18 -3.82 -15.78
CA GLU A 35 -0.62 -5.03 -15.88
C GLU A 35 -2.09 -4.72 -16.04
N SER A 36 -2.64 -5.06 -17.19
CA SER A 36 -4.06 -4.85 -17.45
C SER A 36 -4.95 -5.69 -16.52
N ALA A 37 -4.44 -6.82 -16.04
CA ALA A 37 -5.17 -7.66 -15.09
C ALA A 37 -5.39 -6.95 -13.76
N LEU A 38 -4.60 -5.91 -13.49
CA LEU A 38 -4.71 -5.11 -12.28
C LEU A 38 -5.53 -3.85 -12.51
N ALA A 39 -6.03 -3.64 -13.72
CA ALA A 39 -6.89 -2.52 -13.99
C ALA A 39 -8.17 -2.70 -13.20
N ILE A 40 -8.40 -1.80 -12.28
CA ILE A 40 -9.57 -1.85 -11.44
C ILE A 40 -10.63 -0.96 -12.05
N LYS A 41 -11.72 -1.58 -12.40
CA LYS A 41 -12.85 -0.80 -12.92
C LYS A 41 -13.33 0.11 -11.81
N ASN A 42 -13.41 1.38 -12.08
CA ASN A 42 -13.93 2.35 -11.14
C ASN A 42 -13.04 2.63 -9.93
N GLY A 43 -11.73 2.49 -10.09
CA GLY A 43 -10.85 2.85 -8.99
C GLY A 43 -9.38 2.80 -9.34
N TYR A 44 -8.58 3.42 -8.49
CA TYR A 44 -7.13 3.45 -8.61
C TYR A 44 -6.51 3.00 -7.30
N ILE A 45 -5.46 2.22 -7.40
CA ILE A 45 -4.69 1.81 -6.23
C ILE A 45 -3.38 2.56 -6.19
N THR A 46 -3.09 3.17 -5.06
CA THR A 46 -1.81 3.84 -4.82
C THR A 46 -1.05 3.05 -3.76
N ILE A 47 0.19 2.68 -4.07
CA ILE A 47 1.07 2.05 -3.09
C ILE A 47 1.68 3.14 -2.23
N LEU A 48 1.40 3.12 -0.95
CA LEU A 48 1.89 4.15 -0.03
C LEU A 48 3.19 3.74 0.64
N GLN A 49 3.30 2.47 1.04
CA GLN A 49 4.46 2.00 1.76
C GLN A 49 4.53 0.48 1.70
N ALA A 50 5.75 -0.05 1.70
CA ALA A 50 6.00 -1.48 1.85
C ALA A 50 6.81 -1.67 3.13
N ASP A 51 6.25 -2.41 4.07
CA ASP A 51 6.85 -2.66 5.37
C ASP A 51 7.33 -4.10 5.44
N ILE A 52 8.64 -4.28 5.51
CA ILE A 52 9.29 -5.58 5.40
C ILE A 52 9.59 -6.13 6.78
N SER A 53 9.31 -7.44 6.97
CA SER A 53 9.64 -8.09 8.23
C SER A 53 11.16 -8.24 8.38
N PRO A 54 11.68 -8.42 9.62
CA PRO A 54 13.12 -8.53 9.83
C PRO A 54 13.78 -9.66 9.05
N ASP A 55 13.07 -10.77 8.83
CA ASP A 55 13.59 -11.90 8.07
C ASP A 55 13.36 -11.76 6.56
N ALA A 56 12.75 -10.65 6.14
CA ALA A 56 12.45 -10.34 4.75
C ALA A 56 11.53 -11.37 4.08
N LYS A 57 10.77 -12.12 4.87
CA LYS A 57 9.86 -13.12 4.31
C LYS A 57 8.44 -12.60 4.12
N ASN A 58 8.10 -11.48 4.73
CA ASN A 58 6.77 -10.90 4.65
C ASN A 58 6.85 -9.42 4.37
N ALA A 59 5.96 -8.95 3.51
CA ALA A 59 5.85 -7.54 3.17
C ALA A 59 4.41 -7.11 3.35
N LYS A 60 4.18 -6.12 4.21
CA LYS A 60 2.88 -5.48 4.34
C LYS A 60 2.86 -4.29 3.41
N ILE A 61 1.93 -4.31 2.48
CA ILE A 61 1.83 -3.27 1.45
C ILE A 61 0.64 -2.40 1.80
N PHE A 62 0.93 -1.19 2.23
CA PHE A 62 -0.10 -0.22 2.58
C PHE A 62 -0.53 0.53 1.32
N ILE A 63 -1.82 0.53 1.08
CA ILE A 63 -2.39 1.10 -0.14
C ILE A 63 -3.52 2.06 0.19
N ASP A 64 -3.82 2.91 -0.78
CA ASP A 64 -5.03 3.70 -0.78
C ASP A 64 -5.80 3.38 -2.06
N ILE A 65 -7.12 3.47 -1.99
CA ILE A 65 -7.99 3.16 -3.11
C ILE A 65 -8.89 4.37 -3.37
N PHE A 66 -8.81 4.90 -4.57
CA PHE A 66 -9.62 6.05 -4.98
C PHE A 66 -10.66 5.63 -6.01
N GLY A 67 -11.79 6.31 -5.99
CA GLY A 67 -12.78 6.15 -7.04
C GLY A 67 -13.62 4.90 -6.95
N SER A 68 -13.55 4.19 -5.84
CA SER A 68 -14.37 3.00 -5.64
C SER A 68 -15.01 3.03 -4.25
N THR A 69 -16.24 2.57 -4.17
CA THR A 69 -16.93 2.44 -2.89
C THR A 69 -16.81 1.04 -2.32
N ASP A 70 -16.33 0.07 -3.12
CA ASP A 70 -16.23 -1.31 -2.67
C ASP A 70 -14.77 -1.70 -2.42
N THR A 71 -14.20 -1.12 -1.37
CA THR A 71 -12.80 -1.38 -1.03
C THR A 71 -12.57 -2.80 -0.56
N LYS A 72 -13.57 -3.42 0.05
CA LYS A 72 -13.45 -4.82 0.49
C LYS A 72 -13.25 -5.76 -0.67
N LYS A 73 -14.01 -5.55 -1.74
CA LYS A 73 -13.88 -6.38 -2.92
C LYS A 73 -12.50 -6.21 -3.57
N ILE A 74 -12.03 -4.98 -3.63
CA ILE A 74 -10.71 -4.70 -4.20
C ILE A 74 -9.62 -5.39 -3.38
N LEU A 75 -9.72 -5.34 -2.05
CA LEU A 75 -8.76 -6.02 -1.19
C LEU A 75 -8.81 -7.55 -1.37
N GLN A 76 -10.00 -8.11 -1.54
CA GLN A 76 -10.13 -9.53 -1.83
C GLN A 76 -9.49 -9.89 -3.15
N ASP A 77 -9.70 -9.09 -4.18
CA ASP A 77 -9.11 -9.30 -5.49
C ASP A 77 -7.59 -9.25 -5.40
N LEU A 78 -7.05 -8.29 -4.66
CA LEU A 78 -5.61 -8.18 -4.44
C LEU A 78 -5.06 -9.41 -3.72
N LYS A 79 -5.79 -9.90 -2.74
CA LYS A 79 -5.38 -11.11 -2.02
C LYS A 79 -5.29 -12.29 -2.96
N GLN A 80 -6.23 -12.40 -3.91
CA GLN A 80 -6.22 -13.50 -4.86
C GLN A 80 -5.08 -13.41 -5.86
N ILE A 81 -4.71 -12.20 -6.27
CA ILE A 81 -3.62 -12.03 -7.25
C ILE A 81 -2.26 -11.83 -6.59
N ALA A 82 -2.19 -11.79 -5.26
CA ALA A 82 -0.91 -11.61 -4.57
C ALA A 82 0.15 -12.62 -4.98
N PRO A 83 -0.16 -13.92 -5.13
CA PRO A 83 0.85 -14.87 -5.60
C PRO A 83 1.37 -14.55 -6.99
N TYR A 84 0.51 -14.08 -7.88
CA TYR A 84 0.91 -13.66 -9.21
C TYR A 84 1.85 -12.44 -9.14
N LEU A 85 1.49 -11.45 -8.32
CA LEU A 85 2.32 -10.27 -8.13
C LEU A 85 3.66 -10.63 -7.52
N ARG A 86 3.66 -11.57 -6.58
CA ARG A 86 4.89 -12.05 -5.97
C ARG A 86 5.81 -12.69 -7.01
N SER A 87 5.23 -13.46 -7.92
CA SER A 87 5.98 -14.08 -9.00
C SER A 87 6.61 -13.05 -9.92
N LYS A 88 5.84 -12.00 -10.27
CA LYS A 88 6.37 -10.92 -11.09
C LYS A 88 7.46 -10.15 -10.36
N LEU A 89 7.25 -9.91 -9.07
CA LEU A 89 8.23 -9.23 -8.24
C LEU A 89 9.53 -10.02 -8.19
N ALA A 90 9.45 -11.34 -8.08
CA ALA A 90 10.63 -12.19 -8.00
C ALA A 90 11.54 -12.04 -9.21
N ASN A 91 10.97 -11.74 -10.37
CA ASN A 91 11.75 -11.55 -11.60
C ASN A 91 12.45 -10.20 -11.66
N LYS A 92 12.04 -9.28 -10.82
CA LYS A 92 12.54 -7.90 -10.87
C LYS A 92 13.39 -7.51 -9.68
N ILE A 93 13.34 -8.29 -8.60
CA ILE A 93 14.10 -7.97 -7.41
C ILE A 93 15.08 -9.10 -7.13
N ASN A 94 16.29 -8.73 -6.71
CA ASN A 94 17.35 -9.71 -6.48
C ASN A 94 17.43 -10.03 -4.99
N LEU A 95 16.54 -10.91 -4.54
CA LEU A 95 16.50 -11.34 -3.15
C LEU A 95 16.55 -12.85 -3.09
N ARG A 96 17.10 -13.36 -2.00
CA ARG A 96 17.16 -14.79 -1.75
C ARG A 96 15.75 -15.38 -1.64
N TYR A 97 14.87 -14.65 -0.96
CA TYR A 97 13.45 -14.98 -0.87
C TYR A 97 12.66 -13.78 -1.30
N THR A 98 11.65 -14.00 -2.12
CA THR A 98 10.70 -12.95 -2.43
C THR A 98 9.63 -12.97 -1.35
N PRO A 99 9.40 -11.85 -0.66
CA PRO A 99 8.45 -11.83 0.45
C PRO A 99 7.03 -12.13 0.01
N GLU A 100 6.25 -12.69 0.92
CA GLU A 100 4.81 -12.80 0.70
C GLU A 100 4.21 -11.41 0.87
N LEU A 101 3.25 -11.09 0.01
CA LEU A 101 2.62 -9.77 -0.02
C LEU A 101 1.27 -9.80 0.68
N THR A 102 1.06 -8.88 1.60
CA THR A 102 -0.23 -8.66 2.26
C THR A 102 -0.63 -7.22 2.02
N PHE A 103 -1.78 -7.00 1.41
CA PHE A 103 -2.27 -5.66 1.10
C PHE A 103 -3.21 -5.17 2.18
N LEU A 104 -2.95 -3.97 2.67
CA LEU A 104 -3.72 -3.35 3.74
C LEU A 104 -4.04 -1.91 3.38
N LEU A 105 -5.24 -1.47 3.74
CA LEU A 105 -5.59 -0.07 3.59
C LEU A 105 -4.86 0.73 4.66
N ASP A 106 -4.40 1.91 4.29
CA ASP A 106 -3.80 2.83 5.25
C ASP A 106 -4.92 3.60 5.95
N GLU A 107 -5.30 3.14 7.11
CA GLU A 107 -6.37 3.75 7.89
C GLU A 107 -6.05 5.18 8.34
N THR A 108 -4.78 5.46 8.57
CA THR A 108 -4.35 6.79 8.97
C THR A 108 -4.65 7.81 7.88
N PHE A 109 -4.34 7.45 6.63
CA PHE A 109 -4.62 8.32 5.50
C PHE A 109 -6.12 8.56 5.34
N LYS A 110 -6.91 7.52 5.50
CA LYS A 110 -8.36 7.60 5.39
C LYS A 110 -8.97 8.51 6.46
N GLU A 111 -8.47 8.41 7.69
CA GLU A 111 -8.93 9.25 8.79
C GLU A 111 -8.60 10.72 8.55
N ALA A 112 -7.41 11.01 8.08
CA ALA A 112 -7.01 12.37 7.76
C ALA A 112 -7.92 12.98 6.69
N SER A 113 -8.26 12.20 5.68
CA SER A 113 -9.17 12.62 4.62
C SER A 113 -10.55 12.96 5.17
N LYS A 114 -11.06 12.15 6.08
CA LYS A 114 -12.36 12.41 6.71
C LYS A 114 -12.37 13.70 7.52
N ILE A 115 -11.30 13.95 8.24
CA ILE A 115 -11.17 15.18 9.04
C ILE A 115 -11.19 16.40 8.14
N GLU A 116 -10.45 16.36 7.03
CA GLU A 116 -10.45 17.45 6.07
C GLU A 116 -11.83 17.70 5.50
N ASP A 117 -12.56 16.65 5.17
CA ASP A 117 -13.91 16.78 4.64
C ASP A 117 -14.85 17.44 5.64
N LEU A 118 -14.75 17.07 6.90
CA LEU A 118 -15.56 17.67 7.95
C LEU A 118 -15.26 19.14 8.14
N LEU A 119 -13.99 19.52 8.13
CA LEU A 119 -13.58 20.90 8.24
C LEU A 119 -14.08 21.73 7.06
N ASN A 120 -14.02 21.17 5.87
CA ASN A 120 -14.52 21.84 4.68
C ASN A 120 -16.02 22.07 4.74
N GLN A 121 -16.77 21.09 5.26
CA GLN A 121 -18.20 21.23 5.43
C GLN A 121 -18.56 22.35 6.42
N GLU A 122 -17.83 22.43 7.52
CA GLU A 122 -18.06 23.48 8.51
C GLU A 122 -17.73 24.86 7.95
N ALA A 123 -16.65 24.98 7.19
CA ALA A 123 -16.29 26.23 6.56
C ALA A 123 -17.39 26.70 5.62
N LYS A 124 -18.04 25.80 4.91
CA LYS A 124 -19.15 26.13 4.03
C LYS A 124 -20.36 26.62 4.78
N LYS A 125 -20.59 26.12 5.98
CA LYS A 125 -21.75 26.54 6.79
C LYS A 125 -21.63 27.98 7.25
N PHE A 126 -20.42 28.46 7.43
CA PHE A 126 -20.20 29.82 7.94
C PHE A 126 -19.88 30.85 6.87
N SER A 127 -19.91 30.47 5.62
CA SER A 127 -19.61 31.38 4.52
C SER A 127 -20.85 31.92 3.81
#